data_dd4cc3dea698b1d81325f481e9c295ac
#
_entry.id   dd4cc3dea698b1d81325f481e9c295ac
#
_cell.length_a   1.000
_cell.length_b   1.000
_cell.length_c   1.000
_cell.angle_alpha   90.00
_cell.angle_beta   90.00
_cell.angle_gamma   90.00
#
_symmetry.space_group_name_H-M   'P 1'
#
loop_
_entity.id
_entity.type
_entity.pdbx_description
1 polymer ?
#
loop_
_entity_poly.entity_id
_entity_poly.type
_entity_poly.pdbx_seq_one_letter_code
_entity_poly.pdbx_strand_id
1 'polypeptide(L)'
;MTSVLELDGVSGGYGGSEILHGISLKVEPKEIVVIIGPNGAGKSTAMKAVFGLLQLNGGHVRLDGAEITNQEPQQVVRKGVCYVPQTENIFPNLSVQENLEMGAYVRDDDYRPRMKEIYELFPPLAEKKEQAAGTLSGGQRQMVAMGKAMMLEPKILLLDEPTAGLSPKFRGEIFKVVRDINATGTPILMVEQNAKQALNIADRGYVLVDGQNRIDDTGAALLANSEVAEMFLGGGKANSS
;
A
#
# COMPACT_ATOMS: atom_id res chain seq x y z
N MET A 1 -7.15 -19.50 9.83
CA MET A 1 -7.67 -18.12 9.98
C MET A 1 -8.07 -17.65 8.59
N THR A 2 -9.12 -16.86 8.47
CA THR A 2 -9.55 -16.35 7.16
C THR A 2 -8.69 -15.12 6.83
N SER A 3 -8.12 -15.06 5.62
CA SER A 3 -7.36 -13.89 5.15
C SER A 3 -8.25 -12.64 5.11
N VAL A 4 -7.67 -11.48 5.41
CA VAL A 4 -8.36 -10.19 5.33
C VAL A 4 -8.59 -9.82 3.88
N LEU A 5 -7.56 -10.00 3.03
CA LEU A 5 -7.66 -9.79 1.58
C LEU A 5 -7.15 -11.04 0.86
N GLU A 6 -7.85 -11.42 -0.20
CA GLU A 6 -7.46 -12.51 -1.09
C GLU A 6 -7.67 -12.09 -2.55
N LEU A 7 -6.65 -12.26 -3.36
CA LEU A 7 -6.74 -12.29 -4.82
C LEU A 7 -6.55 -13.74 -5.26
N ASP A 8 -7.46 -14.24 -6.10
CA ASP A 8 -7.48 -15.63 -6.55
C ASP A 8 -7.58 -15.65 -8.07
N GLY A 9 -6.46 -15.92 -8.75
CA GLY A 9 -6.37 -16.02 -10.20
C GLY A 9 -6.74 -14.75 -10.97
N VAL A 10 -6.45 -13.57 -10.41
CA VAL A 10 -6.90 -12.28 -10.94
C VAL A 10 -6.23 -11.95 -12.27
N SER A 11 -7.04 -11.71 -13.31
CA SER A 11 -6.61 -11.30 -14.65
C SER A 11 -7.37 -10.06 -15.11
N GLY A 12 -6.66 -9.17 -15.82
CA GLY A 12 -7.24 -7.91 -16.33
C GLY A 12 -6.19 -6.90 -16.77
N GLY A 13 -6.68 -5.76 -17.30
CA GLY A 13 -5.80 -4.72 -17.86
C GLY A 13 -6.56 -3.50 -18.34
N TYR A 14 -5.97 -2.73 -19.23
CA TYR A 14 -6.52 -1.47 -19.75
C TYR A 14 -6.68 -1.54 -21.27
N GLY A 15 -7.78 -1.00 -21.79
CA GLY A 15 -7.95 -0.77 -23.23
C GLY A 15 -7.80 -2.02 -24.11
N GLY A 16 -8.14 -3.19 -23.59
CA GLY A 16 -7.99 -4.47 -24.28
C GLY A 16 -6.63 -5.14 -24.14
N SER A 17 -5.66 -4.50 -23.48
CA SER A 17 -4.38 -5.11 -23.13
C SER A 17 -4.45 -5.71 -21.74
N GLU A 18 -4.23 -7.01 -21.61
CA GLU A 18 -4.13 -7.69 -20.32
C GLU A 18 -2.76 -7.43 -19.70
N ILE A 19 -2.73 -7.08 -18.42
CA ILE A 19 -1.52 -6.78 -17.65
C ILE A 19 -1.36 -7.77 -16.50
N LEU A 20 -2.48 -8.22 -15.91
CA LEU A 20 -2.50 -9.20 -14.85
C LEU A 20 -2.91 -10.56 -15.44
N HIS A 21 -2.11 -11.57 -15.20
CA HIS A 21 -2.26 -12.91 -15.78
C HIS A 21 -2.37 -13.97 -14.69
N GLY A 22 -3.49 -14.00 -13.97
CA GLY A 22 -3.76 -14.99 -12.95
C GLY A 22 -3.05 -14.75 -11.61
N ILE A 23 -2.92 -13.49 -11.18
CA ILE A 23 -2.28 -13.14 -9.92
C ILE A 23 -3.07 -13.68 -8.73
N SER A 24 -2.37 -14.32 -7.80
CA SER A 24 -2.91 -14.78 -6.53
C SER A 24 -2.05 -14.29 -5.37
N LEU A 25 -2.69 -13.70 -4.36
CA LEU A 25 -2.02 -13.29 -3.12
C LEU A 25 -3.02 -13.25 -1.96
N LYS A 26 -2.49 -13.29 -0.74
CA LYS A 26 -3.27 -13.19 0.49
C LYS A 26 -2.62 -12.24 1.46
N VAL A 27 -3.45 -11.55 2.26
CA VAL A 27 -3.01 -10.74 3.39
C VAL A 27 -3.77 -11.24 4.62
N GLU A 28 -3.02 -11.69 5.62
CA GLU A 28 -3.56 -12.18 6.89
C GLU A 28 -3.77 -11.00 7.87
N PRO A 29 -4.56 -11.19 8.95
CA PRO A 29 -4.70 -10.16 9.98
C PRO A 29 -3.36 -9.71 10.55
N LYS A 30 -3.16 -8.38 10.64
CA LYS A 30 -1.94 -7.73 11.15
C LYS A 30 -0.67 -7.96 10.30
N GLU A 31 -0.78 -8.55 9.12
CA GLU A 31 0.35 -8.82 8.24
C GLU A 31 0.73 -7.57 7.42
N ILE A 32 2.02 -7.34 7.23
CA ILE A 32 2.57 -6.45 6.20
C ILE A 32 2.98 -7.32 5.02
N VAL A 33 2.24 -7.21 3.92
CA VAL A 33 2.54 -7.88 2.66
C VAL A 33 3.08 -6.89 1.65
N VAL A 34 4.17 -7.25 0.97
CA VAL A 34 4.81 -6.39 -0.02
C VAL A 34 4.81 -7.07 -1.38
N ILE A 35 4.40 -6.33 -2.40
CA ILE A 35 4.57 -6.71 -3.80
C ILE A 35 5.79 -5.99 -4.35
N ILE A 36 6.77 -6.74 -4.83
CA ILE A 36 7.94 -6.24 -5.55
C ILE A 36 7.97 -6.78 -6.99
N GLY A 37 8.73 -6.14 -7.85
CA GLY A 37 8.86 -6.55 -9.25
C GLY A 37 9.42 -5.42 -10.11
N PRO A 38 9.88 -5.70 -11.34
CA PRO A 38 10.34 -4.68 -12.25
C PRO A 38 9.23 -3.68 -12.64
N ASN A 39 9.64 -2.58 -13.28
CA ASN A 39 8.65 -1.65 -13.82
C ASN A 39 7.82 -2.35 -14.90
N GLY A 40 6.51 -2.14 -14.89
CA GLY A 40 5.60 -2.82 -15.81
C GLY A 40 5.15 -4.21 -15.36
N ALA A 41 5.64 -4.76 -14.26
CA ALA A 41 5.24 -6.09 -13.77
C ALA A 41 3.77 -6.22 -13.29
N GLY A 42 2.99 -5.15 -13.34
CA GLY A 42 1.58 -5.17 -12.92
C GLY A 42 1.31 -4.83 -11.45
N LYS A 43 2.32 -4.42 -10.69
CA LYS A 43 2.20 -4.15 -9.24
C LYS A 43 1.09 -3.15 -8.87
N SER A 44 1.17 -1.91 -9.38
CA SER A 44 0.14 -0.88 -9.14
C SER A 44 -1.18 -1.23 -9.82
N THR A 45 -1.14 -2.03 -10.90
CA THR A 45 -2.35 -2.56 -11.56
C THR A 45 -3.09 -3.52 -10.63
N ALA A 46 -2.39 -4.39 -9.91
CA ALA A 46 -2.97 -5.27 -8.91
C ALA A 46 -3.64 -4.47 -7.77
N MET A 47 -2.99 -3.40 -7.28
CA MET A 47 -3.59 -2.49 -6.27
C MET A 47 -4.87 -1.84 -6.78
N LYS A 48 -4.86 -1.33 -8.03
CA LYS A 48 -6.03 -0.71 -8.66
C LYS A 48 -7.16 -1.71 -8.89
N ALA A 49 -6.84 -2.98 -9.19
CA ALA A 49 -7.80 -4.06 -9.30
C ALA A 49 -8.52 -4.30 -7.97
N VAL A 50 -7.78 -4.37 -6.86
CA VAL A 50 -8.36 -4.51 -5.51
C VAL A 50 -9.29 -3.34 -5.19
N PHE A 51 -8.89 -2.13 -5.55
CA PHE A 51 -9.64 -0.90 -5.22
C PHE A 51 -10.81 -0.61 -6.17
N GLY A 52 -11.04 -1.45 -7.19
CA GLY A 52 -12.14 -1.27 -8.15
C GLY A 52 -11.87 -0.20 -9.22
N LEU A 53 -10.61 0.19 -9.43
CA LEU A 53 -10.18 1.13 -10.47
C LEU A 53 -9.80 0.43 -11.79
N LEU A 54 -9.87 -0.88 -11.82
CA LEU A 54 -9.60 -1.72 -12.97
C LEU A 54 -10.69 -2.79 -13.10
N GLN A 55 -11.22 -2.96 -14.30
CA GLN A 55 -12.13 -4.05 -14.60
C GLN A 55 -11.36 -5.35 -14.80
N LEU A 56 -11.67 -6.35 -14.00
CA LEU A 56 -11.10 -7.70 -14.10
C LEU A 56 -11.90 -8.56 -15.09
N ASN A 57 -11.19 -9.35 -15.88
CA ASN A 57 -11.75 -10.29 -16.85
C ASN A 57 -11.84 -11.71 -16.27
N GLY A 58 -11.09 -11.98 -15.18
CA GLY A 58 -11.07 -13.29 -14.52
C GLY A 58 -10.55 -13.21 -13.10
N GLY A 59 -10.77 -14.28 -12.34
CA GLY A 59 -10.39 -14.38 -10.95
C GLY A 59 -11.32 -13.65 -9.99
N HIS A 60 -10.96 -13.67 -8.73
CA HIS A 60 -11.78 -13.15 -7.63
C HIS A 60 -10.96 -12.29 -6.68
N VAL A 61 -11.55 -11.21 -6.17
CA VAL A 61 -11.03 -10.41 -5.06
C VAL A 61 -12.01 -10.52 -3.90
N ARG A 62 -11.52 -10.96 -2.73
CA ARG A 62 -12.34 -11.13 -1.52
C ARG A 62 -11.77 -10.32 -0.36
N LEU A 63 -12.64 -9.67 0.39
CA LEU A 63 -12.33 -8.98 1.64
C LEU A 63 -13.09 -9.69 2.78
N ASP A 64 -12.38 -10.21 3.79
CA ASP A 64 -12.95 -11.02 4.86
C ASP A 64 -13.84 -12.17 4.32
N GLY A 65 -13.45 -12.78 3.21
CA GLY A 65 -14.20 -13.82 2.51
C GLY A 65 -15.38 -13.32 1.66
N ALA A 66 -15.75 -12.05 1.73
CA ALA A 66 -16.81 -11.47 0.92
C ALA A 66 -16.29 -10.99 -0.44
N GLU A 67 -16.98 -11.32 -1.52
CA GLU A 67 -16.63 -10.92 -2.89
C GLU A 67 -16.70 -9.40 -3.06
N ILE A 68 -15.62 -8.82 -3.60
CA ILE A 68 -15.52 -7.39 -3.96
C ILE A 68 -15.04 -7.17 -5.40
N THR A 69 -14.90 -8.23 -6.19
CA THR A 69 -14.46 -8.17 -7.60
C THR A 69 -15.31 -7.19 -8.40
N ASN A 70 -14.65 -6.30 -9.12
CA ASN A 70 -15.31 -5.31 -10.01
C ASN A 70 -16.35 -4.40 -9.31
N GLN A 71 -16.29 -4.26 -7.99
CA GLN A 71 -17.11 -3.28 -7.31
C GLN A 71 -16.55 -1.87 -7.49
N GLU A 72 -17.44 -0.88 -7.50
CA GLU A 72 -17.05 0.53 -7.58
C GLU A 72 -16.21 0.96 -6.38
N PRO A 73 -15.20 1.85 -6.55
CA PRO A 73 -14.32 2.29 -5.48
C PRO A 73 -15.04 2.77 -4.22
N GLN A 74 -16.17 3.46 -4.37
CA GLN A 74 -16.97 3.93 -3.24
C GLN A 74 -17.52 2.76 -2.38
N GLN A 75 -17.90 1.65 -3.02
CA GLN A 75 -18.37 0.45 -2.32
C GLN A 75 -17.21 -0.27 -1.61
N VAL A 76 -16.05 -0.31 -2.27
CA VAL A 76 -14.82 -0.93 -1.74
C VAL A 76 -14.34 -0.16 -0.50
N VAL A 77 -14.32 1.18 -0.55
CA VAL A 77 -13.99 2.04 0.62
C VAL A 77 -14.95 1.79 1.78
N ARG A 78 -16.26 1.75 1.53
CA ARG A 78 -17.27 1.49 2.58
C ARG A 78 -17.14 0.12 3.24
N LYS A 79 -16.51 -0.84 2.57
CA LYS A 79 -16.20 -2.17 3.13
C LYS A 79 -14.91 -2.18 3.97
N GLY A 80 -14.13 -1.11 3.94
CA GLY A 80 -12.93 -0.93 4.76
C GLY A 80 -11.61 -1.08 4.01
N VAL A 81 -11.59 -1.04 2.68
CA VAL A 81 -10.33 -0.95 1.92
C VAL A 81 -9.97 0.51 1.71
N CYS A 82 -8.83 0.96 2.20
CA CYS A 82 -8.31 2.29 1.92
C CYS A 82 -7.06 2.21 1.04
N TYR A 83 -6.98 3.13 0.07
CA TYR A 83 -5.89 3.18 -0.91
C TYR A 83 -5.19 4.53 -0.88
N VAL A 84 -3.87 4.49 -0.75
CA VAL A 84 -2.99 5.65 -0.86
C VAL A 84 -2.21 5.52 -2.17
N PRO A 85 -2.58 6.26 -3.23
CA PRO A 85 -1.88 6.22 -4.50
C PRO A 85 -0.51 6.91 -4.40
N GLN A 86 0.38 6.60 -5.33
CA GLN A 86 1.73 7.18 -5.42
C GLN A 86 1.72 8.70 -5.56
N THR A 87 0.78 9.25 -6.32
CA THR A 87 0.66 10.68 -6.63
C THR A 87 -0.75 11.18 -6.35
N GLU A 88 -0.93 12.50 -6.29
CA GLU A 88 -2.24 13.16 -6.10
C GLU A 88 -3.01 12.67 -4.86
N ASN A 89 -2.27 12.34 -3.80
CA ASN A 89 -2.80 11.71 -2.60
C ASN A 89 -3.20 12.71 -1.50
N ILE A 90 -2.96 14.02 -1.70
CA ILE A 90 -3.34 15.10 -0.79
C ILE A 90 -3.99 16.28 -1.53
N PHE A 91 -4.67 17.15 -0.80
CA PHE A 91 -5.15 18.44 -1.26
C PHE A 91 -4.14 19.54 -0.86
N PRO A 92 -3.28 20.01 -1.77
CA PRO A 92 -2.13 20.86 -1.42
C PRO A 92 -2.51 22.23 -0.86
N ASN A 93 -3.67 22.76 -1.23
CA ASN A 93 -4.17 24.07 -0.80
C ASN A 93 -4.91 24.02 0.54
N LEU A 94 -5.29 22.83 1.00
CA LEU A 94 -5.91 22.63 2.32
C LEU A 94 -4.82 22.44 3.38
N SER A 95 -5.15 22.80 4.61
CA SER A 95 -4.31 22.53 5.78
C SER A 95 -4.16 21.01 6.02
N VAL A 96 -3.21 20.62 6.86
CA VAL A 96 -3.08 19.24 7.33
C VAL A 96 -4.39 18.75 7.95
N GLN A 97 -4.99 19.54 8.83
CA GLN A 97 -6.24 19.18 9.48
C GLN A 97 -7.37 18.98 8.48
N GLU A 98 -7.58 19.93 7.56
CA GLU A 98 -8.61 19.81 6.52
C GLU A 98 -8.39 18.59 5.62
N ASN A 99 -7.13 18.25 5.30
CA ASN A 99 -6.82 17.01 4.57
C ASN A 99 -7.28 15.77 5.34
N LEU A 100 -7.05 15.71 6.66
CA LEU A 100 -7.50 14.59 7.49
C LEU A 100 -9.03 14.57 7.56
N GLU A 101 -9.70 15.70 7.73
CA GLU A 101 -11.17 15.83 7.72
C GLU A 101 -11.78 15.32 6.41
N MET A 102 -11.14 15.61 5.26
CA MET A 102 -11.54 15.04 3.97
C MET A 102 -11.46 13.51 3.96
N GLY A 103 -10.53 12.92 4.73
CA GLY A 103 -10.45 11.46 4.93
C GLY A 103 -11.65 10.89 5.67
N ALA A 104 -12.30 11.69 6.52
CA ALA A 104 -13.49 11.29 7.27
C ALA A 104 -14.82 11.53 6.53
N TYR A 105 -14.79 12.04 5.28
CA TYR A 105 -15.99 12.49 4.54
C TYR A 105 -17.11 11.45 4.44
N VAL A 106 -16.79 10.17 4.42
CA VAL A 106 -17.79 9.09 4.31
C VAL A 106 -18.25 8.53 5.66
N ARG A 107 -17.77 9.10 6.79
CA ARG A 107 -18.17 8.74 8.16
C ARG A 107 -19.44 9.48 8.54
N ASP A 108 -20.31 8.80 9.26
CA ASP A 108 -21.56 9.38 9.81
C ASP A 108 -21.45 9.67 11.32
N ASP A 109 -20.31 9.29 11.95
CA ASP A 109 -20.04 9.47 13.38
C ASP A 109 -19.12 10.66 13.67
N ASP A 110 -18.89 10.96 14.97
CA ASP A 110 -17.94 11.99 15.38
C ASP A 110 -16.51 11.52 15.16
N TYR A 111 -15.84 12.05 14.14
CA TYR A 111 -14.46 11.69 13.78
C TYR A 111 -13.39 12.36 14.67
N ARG A 112 -13.75 13.31 15.57
CA ARG A 112 -12.77 14.04 16.40
C ARG A 112 -11.92 13.14 17.31
N PRO A 113 -12.46 12.08 17.92
CA PRO A 113 -11.63 11.12 18.66
C PRO A 113 -10.61 10.45 17.76
N ARG A 114 -11.02 10.05 16.54
CA ARG A 114 -10.12 9.43 15.56
C ARG A 114 -9.04 10.39 15.08
N MET A 115 -9.37 11.66 14.86
CA MET A 115 -8.40 12.71 14.53
C MET A 115 -7.30 12.81 15.58
N LYS A 116 -7.65 12.72 16.87
CA LYS A 116 -6.69 12.74 17.98
C LYS A 116 -5.74 11.54 17.90
N GLU A 117 -6.25 10.33 17.68
CA GLU A 117 -5.43 9.12 17.50
C GLU A 117 -4.48 9.24 16.29
N ILE A 118 -4.93 9.84 15.19
CA ILE A 118 -4.10 10.12 14.02
C ILE A 118 -2.97 11.08 14.38
N TYR A 119 -3.21 12.12 15.16
CA TYR A 119 -2.15 13.01 15.61
C TYR A 119 -1.17 12.35 16.59
N GLU A 120 -1.62 11.40 17.39
CA GLU A 120 -0.75 10.58 18.25
C GLU A 120 0.12 9.64 17.40
N LEU A 121 -0.44 9.06 16.34
CA LEU A 121 0.29 8.18 15.40
C LEU A 121 1.27 8.97 14.52
N PHE A 122 0.96 10.22 14.18
CA PHE A 122 1.75 11.09 13.32
C PHE A 122 2.06 12.44 14.02
N PRO A 123 2.91 12.47 15.07
CA PRO A 123 3.19 13.69 15.82
C PRO A 123 3.62 14.91 14.97
N PRO A 124 4.43 14.75 13.89
CA PRO A 124 4.78 15.87 13.01
C PRO A 124 3.58 16.55 12.33
N LEU A 125 2.45 15.85 12.19
CA LEU A 125 1.22 16.42 11.62
C LEU A 125 0.48 17.26 12.66
N ALA A 126 0.49 16.84 13.93
CA ALA A 126 -0.11 17.59 15.03
C ALA A 126 0.51 18.99 15.19
N GLU A 127 1.84 19.07 15.07
CA GLU A 127 2.59 20.33 15.14
C GLU A 127 2.29 21.29 13.98
N LYS A 128 1.80 20.76 12.85
CA LYS A 128 1.60 21.48 11.58
C LYS A 128 0.14 21.47 11.11
N LYS A 129 -0.80 21.23 12.01
CA LYS A 129 -2.21 21.00 11.68
C LYS A 129 -2.84 22.14 10.84
N GLU A 130 -2.46 23.39 11.10
CA GLU A 130 -2.95 24.59 10.39
C GLU A 130 -2.13 24.92 9.12
N GLN A 131 -1.00 24.21 8.86
CA GLN A 131 -0.14 24.49 7.73
C GLN A 131 -0.72 23.89 6.44
N ALA A 132 -0.67 24.64 5.32
CA ALA A 132 -1.07 24.14 4.01
C ALA A 132 -0.23 22.93 3.60
N ALA A 133 -0.87 21.82 3.26
CA ALA A 133 -0.20 20.54 3.01
C ALA A 133 0.80 20.60 1.84
N GLY A 134 0.57 21.46 0.86
CA GLY A 134 1.48 21.67 -0.27
C GLY A 134 2.86 22.22 0.12
N THR A 135 2.97 22.90 1.28
CA THR A 135 4.22 23.49 1.77
C THR A 135 5.08 22.52 2.60
N LEU A 136 4.56 21.34 2.88
CA LEU A 136 5.24 20.29 3.63
C LEU A 136 6.36 19.61 2.82
N SER A 137 7.30 18.97 3.53
CA SER A 137 8.28 18.08 2.87
C SER A 137 7.58 16.87 2.23
N GLY A 138 8.24 16.21 1.27
CA GLY A 138 7.71 15.01 0.62
C GLY A 138 7.28 13.93 1.60
N GLY A 139 8.11 13.63 2.61
CA GLY A 139 7.78 12.65 3.64
C GLY A 139 6.58 13.07 4.51
N GLN A 140 6.48 14.36 4.87
CA GLN A 140 5.32 14.87 5.61
C GLN A 140 4.04 14.81 4.79
N ARG A 141 4.10 15.13 3.48
CA ARG A 141 2.93 14.94 2.59
C ARG A 141 2.48 13.49 2.55
N GLN A 142 3.43 12.55 2.51
CA GLN A 142 3.10 11.13 2.54
C GLN A 142 2.45 10.70 3.87
N MET A 143 2.92 11.26 5.01
CA MET A 143 2.25 11.06 6.30
C MET A 143 0.83 11.61 6.29
N VAL A 144 0.56 12.79 5.69
CA VAL A 144 -0.79 13.33 5.52
C VAL A 144 -1.67 12.38 4.72
N ALA A 145 -1.16 11.84 3.61
CA ALA A 145 -1.91 10.90 2.77
C ALA A 145 -2.28 9.61 3.52
N MET A 146 -1.34 9.04 4.28
CA MET A 146 -1.61 7.86 5.12
C MET A 146 -2.56 8.21 6.27
N GLY A 147 -2.36 9.33 6.95
CA GLY A 147 -3.24 9.80 8.02
C GLY A 147 -4.67 9.99 7.54
N LYS A 148 -4.84 10.61 6.35
CA LYS A 148 -6.14 10.76 5.69
C LYS A 148 -6.83 9.40 5.45
N ALA A 149 -6.10 8.40 4.95
CA ALA A 149 -6.65 7.07 4.76
C ALA A 149 -7.00 6.38 6.08
N MET A 150 -6.20 6.59 7.13
CA MET A 150 -6.42 6.02 8.45
C MET A 150 -7.62 6.65 9.21
N MET A 151 -8.13 7.79 8.78
CA MET A 151 -9.37 8.39 9.35
C MET A 151 -10.58 7.47 9.23
N LEU A 152 -10.59 6.56 8.24
CA LEU A 152 -11.68 5.60 8.01
C LEU A 152 -11.58 4.31 8.84
N GLU A 153 -10.55 4.14 9.68
CA GLU A 153 -10.30 2.90 10.41
C GLU A 153 -10.31 1.66 9.48
N PRO A 154 -9.42 1.63 8.48
CA PRO A 154 -9.49 0.61 7.45
C PRO A 154 -9.28 -0.80 7.98
N LYS A 155 -9.99 -1.78 7.42
CA LYS A 155 -9.72 -3.20 7.59
C LYS A 155 -8.41 -3.59 6.92
N ILE A 156 -8.02 -2.91 5.85
CA ILE A 156 -6.75 -3.04 5.16
C ILE A 156 -6.35 -1.72 4.50
N LEU A 157 -5.06 -1.40 4.60
CA LEU A 157 -4.46 -0.23 3.95
C LEU A 157 -3.61 -0.67 2.75
N LEU A 158 -3.92 -0.12 1.58
CA LEU A 158 -3.17 -0.31 0.34
C LEU A 158 -2.24 0.89 0.14
N LEU A 159 -0.93 0.65 -0.02
CA LEU A 159 0.10 1.68 -0.23
C LEU A 159 0.82 1.47 -1.56
N ASP A 160 0.67 2.40 -2.50
CA ASP A 160 1.31 2.33 -3.81
C ASP A 160 2.57 3.19 -3.84
N GLU A 161 3.74 2.57 -3.76
CA GLU A 161 5.07 3.17 -3.76
C GLU A 161 5.21 4.35 -2.76
N PRO A 162 4.90 4.17 -1.47
CA PRO A 162 4.86 5.27 -0.50
C PRO A 162 6.20 5.97 -0.29
N THR A 163 7.31 5.38 -0.73
CA THR A 163 8.65 5.99 -0.61
C THR A 163 9.19 6.57 -1.92
N ALA A 164 8.40 6.56 -3.01
CA ALA A 164 8.85 7.06 -4.31
C ALA A 164 9.25 8.54 -4.24
N GLY A 165 10.38 8.88 -4.86
CA GLY A 165 10.89 10.26 -4.89
C GLY A 165 11.41 10.82 -3.57
N LEU A 166 11.41 10.04 -2.48
CA LEU A 166 11.94 10.48 -1.18
C LEU A 166 13.45 10.23 -1.04
N SER A 167 14.11 11.11 -0.29
CA SER A 167 15.52 10.89 0.08
C SER A 167 15.67 9.65 0.99
N PRO A 168 16.86 9.02 1.06
CA PRO A 168 17.07 7.82 1.88
C PRO A 168 16.65 7.97 3.33
N LYS A 169 16.88 9.15 3.95
CA LYS A 169 16.47 9.45 5.32
C LYS A 169 14.93 9.37 5.46
N PHE A 170 14.21 10.06 4.58
CA PHE A 170 12.74 10.09 4.63
C PHE A 170 12.11 8.75 4.28
N ARG A 171 12.74 7.92 3.43
CA ARG A 171 12.27 6.53 3.20
C ARG A 171 12.24 5.74 4.50
N GLY A 172 13.31 5.80 5.31
CA GLY A 172 13.37 5.13 6.61
C GLY A 172 12.27 5.60 7.57
N GLU A 173 11.97 6.90 7.58
CA GLU A 173 10.87 7.47 8.37
C GLU A 173 9.50 6.92 7.91
N ILE A 174 9.25 6.85 6.60
CA ILE A 174 8.00 6.29 6.06
C ILE A 174 7.87 4.79 6.36
N PHE A 175 8.91 3.98 6.21
CA PHE A 175 8.86 2.57 6.61
C PHE A 175 8.62 2.38 8.11
N LYS A 176 9.14 3.29 8.95
CA LYS A 176 8.80 3.30 10.38
C LYS A 176 7.30 3.58 10.57
N VAL A 177 6.76 4.60 9.91
CA VAL A 177 5.33 4.93 9.94
C VAL A 177 4.46 3.75 9.50
N VAL A 178 4.84 3.04 8.44
CA VAL A 178 4.13 1.83 7.99
C VAL A 178 4.07 0.77 9.10
N ARG A 179 5.17 0.53 9.81
CA ARG A 179 5.18 -0.38 10.97
C ARG A 179 4.32 0.14 12.13
N ASP A 180 4.37 1.43 12.42
CA ASP A 180 3.58 2.04 13.49
C ASP A 180 2.07 1.90 13.19
N ILE A 181 1.65 2.11 11.93
CA ILE A 181 0.27 1.85 11.48
C ILE A 181 -0.09 0.36 11.66
N ASN A 182 0.77 -0.54 11.21
CA ASN A 182 0.50 -1.99 11.35
C ASN A 182 0.43 -2.43 12.82
N ALA A 183 1.24 -1.84 13.69
CA ALA A 183 1.21 -2.10 15.14
C ALA A 183 -0.14 -1.73 15.79
N THR A 184 -0.94 -0.85 15.19
CA THR A 184 -2.33 -0.59 15.61
C THR A 184 -3.29 -1.74 15.28
N GLY A 185 -2.82 -2.74 14.52
CA GLY A 185 -3.61 -3.90 14.11
C GLY A 185 -4.09 -3.85 12.65
N THR A 186 -3.80 -2.77 11.91
CA THR A 186 -4.20 -2.61 10.51
C THR A 186 -3.29 -3.43 9.59
N PRO A 187 -3.81 -4.42 8.83
CA PRO A 187 -3.05 -5.11 7.80
C PRO A 187 -2.69 -4.18 6.65
N ILE A 188 -1.54 -4.42 6.03
CA ILE A 188 -1.04 -3.55 4.96
C ILE A 188 -0.66 -4.39 3.74
N LEU A 189 -1.14 -4.00 2.56
CA LEU A 189 -0.60 -4.43 1.28
C LEU A 189 0.13 -3.26 0.65
N MET A 190 1.42 -3.41 0.40
CA MET A 190 2.28 -2.35 -0.13
C MET A 190 2.96 -2.77 -1.42
N VAL A 191 2.99 -1.89 -2.40
CA VAL A 191 3.85 -1.99 -3.59
C VAL A 191 5.07 -1.12 -3.38
N GLU A 192 6.27 -1.63 -3.68
CA GLU A 192 7.52 -0.87 -3.57
C GLU A 192 8.54 -1.23 -4.65
N GLN A 193 9.32 -0.20 -5.05
CA GLN A 193 10.51 -0.38 -5.89
C GLN A 193 11.74 -0.68 -5.05
N ASN A 194 11.83 -0.13 -3.84
CA ASN A 194 12.93 -0.37 -2.93
C ASN A 194 12.76 -1.71 -2.22
N ALA A 195 12.93 -2.79 -2.98
CA ALA A 195 12.68 -4.16 -2.54
C ALA A 195 13.38 -4.48 -1.21
N LYS A 196 14.66 -4.11 -1.04
CA LYS A 196 15.43 -4.42 0.17
C LYS A 196 14.82 -3.81 1.43
N GLN A 197 14.47 -2.53 1.39
CA GLN A 197 13.89 -1.86 2.57
C GLN A 197 12.46 -2.33 2.84
N ALA A 198 11.68 -2.57 1.80
CA ALA A 198 10.31 -3.06 1.92
C ALA A 198 10.26 -4.48 2.50
N LEU A 199 11.08 -5.41 1.98
CA LEU A 199 11.16 -6.78 2.48
C LEU A 199 11.67 -6.87 3.93
N ASN A 200 12.50 -5.92 4.38
CA ASN A 200 12.96 -5.87 5.77
C ASN A 200 11.84 -5.61 6.79
N ILE A 201 10.70 -5.05 6.37
CA ILE A 201 9.55 -4.82 7.25
C ILE A 201 8.38 -5.73 6.94
N ALA A 202 8.46 -6.52 5.87
CA ALA A 202 7.39 -7.38 5.42
C ALA A 202 7.39 -8.74 6.14
N ASP A 203 6.22 -9.20 6.53
CA ASP A 203 6.00 -10.57 6.98
C ASP A 203 6.06 -11.52 5.77
N ARG A 204 5.47 -11.10 4.64
CA ARG A 204 5.42 -11.83 3.37
C ARG A 204 5.68 -10.90 2.20
N GLY A 205 6.28 -11.44 1.15
CA GLY A 205 6.45 -10.76 -0.12
C GLY A 205 5.99 -11.60 -1.31
N TYR A 206 5.54 -10.90 -2.34
CA TYR A 206 5.23 -11.47 -3.65
C TYR A 206 6.09 -10.79 -4.71
N VAL A 207 6.79 -11.59 -5.49
CA VAL A 207 7.57 -11.11 -6.65
C VAL A 207 6.72 -11.26 -7.89
N LEU A 208 6.37 -10.14 -8.52
CA LEU A 208 5.65 -10.14 -9.79
C LEU A 208 6.60 -9.90 -10.96
N VAL A 209 6.43 -10.67 -12.00
CA VAL A 209 7.12 -10.51 -13.30
C VAL A 209 6.09 -10.73 -14.40
N ASP A 210 6.02 -9.80 -15.35
CA ASP A 210 5.12 -9.87 -16.51
C ASP A 210 3.66 -10.22 -16.14
N GLY A 211 3.16 -9.58 -15.09
CA GLY A 211 1.78 -9.76 -14.64
C GLY A 211 1.49 -11.09 -13.94
N GLN A 212 2.48 -11.85 -13.50
CA GLN A 212 2.33 -13.14 -12.84
C GLN A 212 3.12 -13.22 -11.54
N ASN A 213 2.69 -14.10 -10.62
CA ASN A 213 3.47 -14.47 -9.47
C ASN A 213 4.69 -15.29 -9.90
N ARG A 214 5.89 -14.83 -9.53
CA ARG A 214 7.13 -15.56 -9.80
C ARG A 214 7.60 -16.33 -8.56
N ILE A 215 7.65 -15.65 -7.42
CA ILE A 215 8.09 -16.18 -6.13
C ILE A 215 7.22 -15.55 -5.05
N ASP A 216 6.86 -16.30 -4.03
CA ASP A 216 6.28 -15.78 -2.81
C ASP A 216 6.90 -16.51 -1.60
N ASP A 217 7.23 -15.76 -0.56
CA ASP A 217 7.79 -16.27 0.68
C ASP A 217 7.75 -15.18 1.77
N THR A 218 8.28 -15.47 2.94
CA THR A 218 8.52 -14.47 3.97
C THR A 218 9.49 -13.39 3.49
N GLY A 219 9.36 -12.17 4.01
CA GLY A 219 10.28 -11.08 3.66
C GLY A 219 11.75 -11.46 3.88
N ALA A 220 12.05 -12.16 4.98
CA ALA A 220 13.41 -12.63 5.31
C ALA A 220 13.93 -13.68 4.29
N ALA A 221 13.09 -14.63 3.87
CA ALA A 221 13.48 -15.63 2.88
C ALA A 221 13.71 -14.99 1.51
N LEU A 222 12.88 -14.05 1.08
CA LEU A 222 13.07 -13.33 -0.18
C LEU A 222 14.34 -12.48 -0.18
N LEU A 223 14.72 -11.87 0.96
CA LEU A 223 15.99 -11.13 1.09
C LEU A 223 17.23 -12.05 0.94
N ALA A 224 17.11 -13.32 1.33
CA ALA A 224 18.16 -14.30 1.22
C ALA A 224 18.16 -15.04 -0.14
N ASN A 225 17.13 -14.85 -0.96
CA ASN A 225 16.98 -15.53 -2.24
C ASN A 225 17.88 -14.93 -3.31
N SER A 226 18.72 -15.76 -3.97
CA SER A 226 19.68 -15.31 -5.00
C SER A 226 18.99 -14.74 -6.25
N GLU A 227 17.88 -15.32 -6.69
CA GLU A 227 17.12 -14.84 -7.85
C GLU A 227 16.54 -13.44 -7.56
N VAL A 228 16.00 -13.21 -6.37
CA VAL A 228 15.52 -11.89 -5.92
C VAL A 228 16.69 -10.91 -5.81
N ALA A 229 17.84 -11.34 -5.31
CA ALA A 229 19.03 -10.51 -5.20
C ALA A 229 19.52 -10.05 -6.58
N GLU A 230 19.54 -10.93 -7.58
CA GLU A 230 19.92 -10.58 -8.95
C GLU A 230 18.92 -9.61 -9.59
N MET A 231 17.60 -9.83 -9.40
CA MET A 231 16.56 -8.99 -9.99
C MET A 231 16.49 -7.59 -9.38
N PHE A 232 16.69 -7.45 -8.07
CA PHE A 232 16.27 -6.23 -7.35
C PHE A 232 17.28 -5.67 -6.34
N LEU A 233 18.24 -6.48 -5.86
CA LEU A 233 19.10 -6.07 -4.75
C LEU A 233 20.51 -5.66 -5.21
N GLY A 234 20.74 -5.62 -6.53
CA GLY A 234 22.04 -5.29 -7.13
C GLY A 234 23.06 -6.39 -6.84
N GLY A 235 22.78 -7.60 -7.35
CA GLY A 235 23.69 -8.74 -7.27
C GLY A 235 25.05 -8.36 -7.83
N GLY A 236 25.96 -7.94 -6.96
CA GLY A 236 27.35 -7.75 -7.28
C GLY A 236 27.89 -9.12 -7.70
N LYS A 237 28.33 -9.24 -8.94
CA LYS A 237 29.23 -10.33 -9.33
C LYS A 237 30.35 -10.35 -8.28
N ALA A 238 30.36 -11.34 -7.42
CA ALA A 238 31.58 -11.71 -6.72
C ALA A 238 32.58 -12.06 -7.84
N ASN A 239 33.48 -11.11 -8.13
CA ASN A 239 34.65 -11.40 -8.92
C ASN A 239 35.48 -12.47 -8.16
N SER A 240 35.29 -13.72 -8.51
CA SER A 240 36.28 -14.77 -8.26
C SER A 240 37.42 -14.54 -9.23
N SER A 241 38.46 -13.93 -8.73
CA SER A 241 39.80 -13.98 -9.31
C SER A 241 40.66 -14.82 -8.41
#